data_3973226087fe7479cfd9d92589bcf912
#
_entry.id   3973226087fe7479cfd9d92589bcf912
#
_cell.length_a   1.000
_cell.length_b   1.000
_cell.length_c   1.000
_cell.angle_alpha   90.00
_cell.angle_beta   90.00
_cell.angle_gamma   90.00
#
_symmetry.space_group_name_H-M   'P 1'
#
loop_
_entity.id
_entity.type
_entity.pdbx_description
1 polymer ?
#
loop_
_entity_poly.entity_id
_entity_poly.type
_entity_poly.pdbx_seq_one_letter_code
_entity_poly.pdbx_strand_id
1 'polypeptide(L)'
;FQQYGSKNKPTKFQIQPKTYEELYTILDALEKKNVFEDQRYAILTGHIGETKSGFDVKQHWKTLGKQMTKMQLEGRLETVLYAEIIDSDSKKKYVFRTENKGLDTARAPMGLFPEYIESDYQILITELDKYYNA
;
A
#
# COMPACT_ATOMS: atom_id res chain seq x y z
N PHE A 1 -5.76 -3.17 20.90
CA PHE A 1 -4.99 -3.70 22.04
C PHE A 1 -5.72 -3.56 23.39
N GLN A 2 -6.78 -2.78 23.46
CA GLN A 2 -7.57 -2.60 24.68
C GLN A 2 -8.30 -3.87 25.13
N GLN A 3 -8.51 -4.83 24.25
CA GLN A 3 -9.13 -6.13 24.57
C GLN A 3 -8.26 -7.04 25.44
N TYR A 4 -6.98 -6.69 25.63
CA TYR A 4 -6.05 -7.43 26.47
C TYR A 4 -5.83 -6.70 27.79
N GLY A 5 -6.32 -7.28 28.88
CA GLY A 5 -6.14 -6.71 30.23
C GLY A 5 -4.67 -6.68 30.65
N SER A 6 -4.38 -5.83 31.64
CA SER A 6 -3.02 -5.59 32.13
C SER A 6 -2.31 -6.82 32.70
N LYS A 7 -3.05 -7.84 33.13
CA LYS A 7 -2.51 -9.06 33.72
C LYS A 7 -2.07 -10.11 32.70
N ASN A 8 -2.62 -10.07 31.47
CA ASN A 8 -2.33 -11.03 30.41
C ASN A 8 -1.96 -10.31 29.12
N LYS A 9 -0.86 -9.56 29.14
CA LYS A 9 -0.36 -8.94 27.92
C LYS A 9 0.08 -10.03 26.94
N PRO A 10 -0.47 -10.06 25.72
CA PRO A 10 -0.02 -11.03 24.72
C PRO A 10 1.44 -10.78 24.34
N THR A 11 2.13 -11.84 24.03
CA THR A 11 3.49 -11.74 23.51
C THR A 11 3.50 -11.12 22.11
N LYS A 12 4.64 -10.62 21.67
CA LYS A 12 4.83 -10.10 20.30
C LYS A 12 4.35 -11.08 19.23
N PHE A 13 4.59 -12.38 19.45
CA PHE A 13 4.16 -13.43 18.51
C PHE A 13 2.65 -13.64 18.46
N GLN A 14 1.93 -13.29 19.51
CA GLN A 14 0.47 -13.36 19.57
C GLN A 14 -0.18 -12.11 18.96
N ILE A 15 0.40 -10.93 19.19
CA ILE A 15 -0.13 -9.66 18.70
C ILE A 15 -0.08 -9.56 17.18
N GLN A 16 1.03 -9.94 16.57
CA GLN A 16 1.25 -9.75 15.12
C GLN A 16 0.26 -10.49 14.24
N PRO A 17 0.01 -11.81 14.42
CA PRO A 17 -0.97 -12.52 13.61
C PRO A 17 -2.38 -11.96 13.77
N LYS A 18 -2.75 -11.58 14.98
CA LYS A 18 -4.08 -11.03 15.27
C LYS A 18 -4.30 -9.66 14.64
N THR A 19 -3.32 -8.79 14.71
CA THR A 19 -3.38 -7.47 14.04
C THR A 19 -3.54 -7.64 12.54
N TYR A 20 -2.88 -8.62 11.96
CA TYR A 20 -3.00 -8.95 10.56
C TYR A 20 -4.40 -9.46 10.21
N GLU A 21 -4.98 -10.35 10.99
CA GLU A 21 -6.35 -10.83 10.79
C GLU A 21 -7.36 -9.68 10.86
N GLU A 22 -7.21 -8.77 11.81
CA GLU A 22 -8.04 -7.58 11.93
C GLU A 22 -7.95 -6.69 10.69
N LEU A 23 -6.74 -6.48 10.18
CA LEU A 23 -6.52 -5.70 8.97
C LEU A 23 -7.17 -6.36 7.74
N TYR A 24 -7.04 -7.68 7.59
CA TYR A 24 -7.71 -8.42 6.53
C TYR A 24 -9.23 -8.32 6.64
N THR A 25 -9.77 -8.39 7.86
CA THR A 25 -11.19 -8.21 8.11
C THR A 25 -11.68 -6.84 7.65
N ILE A 26 -10.90 -5.79 7.90
CA ILE A 26 -11.22 -4.42 7.45
C ILE A 26 -11.20 -4.36 5.91
N LEU A 27 -10.17 -4.92 5.28
CA LEU A 27 -10.07 -4.95 3.81
C LEU A 27 -11.22 -5.72 3.18
N ASP A 28 -11.55 -6.90 3.72
CA ASP A 28 -12.68 -7.69 3.25
C ASP A 28 -14.02 -6.94 3.41
N ALA A 29 -14.20 -6.21 4.50
CA ALA A 29 -15.39 -5.41 4.73
C ALA A 29 -15.51 -4.25 3.72
N LEU A 30 -14.39 -3.61 3.37
CA LEU A 30 -14.35 -2.57 2.36
C LEU A 30 -14.70 -3.12 0.98
N GLU A 31 -14.18 -4.28 0.61
CA GLU A 31 -14.50 -4.96 -0.64
C GLU A 31 -16.00 -5.36 -0.72
N LYS A 32 -16.53 -5.96 0.35
CA LYS A 32 -17.91 -6.46 0.41
C LYS A 32 -18.97 -5.38 0.48
N LYS A 33 -18.65 -4.22 1.07
CA LYS A 33 -19.58 -3.10 1.18
C LYS A 33 -19.71 -2.28 -0.10
N ASN A 34 -19.30 -2.84 -1.21
CA ASN A 34 -19.49 -2.23 -2.52
C ASN A 34 -18.87 -0.82 -2.62
N VAL A 35 -17.66 -0.68 -2.09
CA VAL A 35 -16.87 0.53 -2.32
C VAL A 35 -16.85 0.85 -3.82
N PHE A 36 -16.85 -0.19 -4.65
CA PHE A 36 -16.90 -0.09 -6.11
C PHE A 36 -18.29 0.29 -6.66
N GLU A 37 -19.38 -0.19 -6.07
CA GLU A 37 -20.74 0.19 -6.50
C GLU A 37 -21.04 1.67 -6.24
N ASP A 38 -20.57 2.18 -5.10
CA ASP A 38 -20.69 3.60 -4.76
C ASP A 38 -19.61 4.49 -5.41
N GLN A 39 -18.76 3.91 -6.26
CA GLN A 39 -17.64 4.61 -6.90
C GLN A 39 -16.69 5.29 -5.90
N ARG A 40 -16.47 4.65 -4.77
CA ARG A 40 -15.58 5.15 -3.73
C ARG A 40 -14.21 4.47 -3.80
N TYR A 41 -13.22 5.19 -3.34
CA TYR A 41 -11.84 4.69 -3.23
C TYR A 41 -11.43 4.62 -1.76
N ALA A 42 -10.80 3.52 -1.39
CA ALA A 42 -10.13 3.38 -0.11
C ALA A 42 -8.63 3.59 -0.34
N ILE A 43 -8.07 4.59 0.30
CA ILE A 43 -6.64 4.91 0.21
C ILE A 43 -5.97 4.57 1.54
N LEU A 44 -5.00 3.67 1.48
CA LEU A 44 -4.21 3.24 2.61
C LEU A 44 -2.82 3.81 2.47
N THR A 45 -2.31 4.42 3.53
CA THR A 45 -0.96 4.98 3.55
C THR A 45 -0.07 4.23 4.52
N GLY A 46 1.21 4.17 4.23
CA GLY A 46 2.18 3.49 5.09
C GLY A 46 3.60 3.90 4.75
N HIS A 47 4.53 3.42 5.57
CA HIS A 47 5.95 3.65 5.36
C HIS A 47 6.57 2.55 4.52
N ILE A 48 7.65 2.89 3.82
CA ILE A 48 8.46 1.93 3.07
C ILE A 48 9.36 1.19 4.05
N GLY A 49 9.34 -0.14 3.98
CA GLY A 49 10.28 -1.03 4.64
C GLY A 49 11.23 -1.65 3.64
N GLU A 50 12.33 -2.18 4.13
CA GLU A 50 13.34 -2.84 3.30
C GLU A 50 13.63 -4.24 3.82
N THR A 51 13.77 -5.19 2.90
CA THR A 51 14.24 -6.55 3.18
C THR A 51 15.45 -6.83 2.32
N LYS A 52 16.55 -7.23 2.96
CA LYS A 52 17.79 -7.60 2.27
C LYS A 52 17.77 -9.09 1.91
N SER A 53 18.13 -9.40 0.68
CA SER A 53 18.32 -10.76 0.18
C SER A 53 19.61 -10.80 -0.63
N GLY A 54 20.71 -11.24 0.00
CA GLY A 54 22.04 -11.15 -0.61
C GLY A 54 22.46 -9.68 -0.82
N PHE A 55 22.76 -9.32 -2.06
CA PHE A 55 23.08 -7.94 -2.45
C PHE A 55 21.83 -7.09 -2.77
N ASP A 56 20.67 -7.72 -2.89
CA ASP A 56 19.43 -7.04 -3.25
C ASP A 56 18.71 -6.48 -2.04
N VAL A 57 18.20 -5.26 -2.18
CA VAL A 57 17.35 -4.61 -1.18
C VAL A 57 15.97 -4.44 -1.79
N LYS A 58 15.00 -5.20 -1.29
CA LYS A 58 13.60 -5.11 -1.73
C LYS A 58 12.82 -4.14 -0.86
N GLN A 59 12.09 -3.24 -1.49
CA GLN A 59 11.17 -2.32 -0.83
C GLN A 59 9.75 -2.87 -0.82
N HIS A 60 9.06 -2.66 0.28
CA HIS A 60 7.68 -3.09 0.49
C HIS A 60 7.01 -2.21 1.55
N TRP A 61 5.73 -2.38 1.76
CA TRP A 61 5.05 -1.74 2.87
C TRP A 61 5.64 -2.21 4.20
N LYS A 62 6.03 -1.26 5.03
CA LYS A 62 6.62 -1.57 6.33
C LYS A 62 5.55 -2.12 7.28
N THR A 63 5.78 -3.33 7.74
CA THR A 63 4.93 -4.02 8.71
C THR A 63 5.72 -4.37 9.97
N LEU A 64 5.01 -4.72 11.03
CA LEU A 64 5.63 -5.15 12.28
C LEU A 64 6.03 -6.63 12.21
N GLY A 65 7.32 -6.90 12.22
CA GLY A 65 7.89 -8.23 12.34
C GLY A 65 7.87 -9.05 11.05
N LYS A 66 8.59 -10.16 11.10
CA LYS A 66 8.82 -11.02 9.93
C LYS A 66 7.56 -11.70 9.40
N GLN A 67 6.63 -12.06 10.27
CA GLN A 67 5.40 -12.74 9.86
C GLN A 67 4.51 -11.82 9.02
N MET A 68 4.31 -10.59 9.45
CA MET A 68 3.52 -9.62 8.70
C MET A 68 4.21 -9.23 7.39
N THR A 69 5.54 -9.15 7.37
CA THR A 69 6.30 -8.88 6.15
C THR A 69 6.11 -9.99 5.11
N LYS A 70 6.07 -11.26 5.55
CA LYS A 70 5.85 -12.40 4.65
C LYS A 70 4.46 -12.42 4.03
N MET A 71 3.50 -11.81 4.66
CA MET A 71 2.10 -11.83 4.22
C MET A 71 1.81 -10.84 3.08
N GLN A 72 2.72 -9.90 2.81
CA GLN A 72 2.69 -8.98 1.67
C GLN A 72 1.29 -8.36 1.46
N LEU A 73 0.88 -7.52 2.41
CA LEU A 73 -0.43 -6.88 2.41
C LEU A 73 -0.75 -6.18 1.07
N GLU A 74 0.24 -5.50 0.50
CA GLU A 74 0.11 -4.83 -0.80
C GLU A 74 -0.19 -5.79 -1.96
N GLY A 75 0.02 -7.09 -1.77
CA GLY A 75 -0.36 -8.10 -2.75
C GLY A 75 -1.86 -8.16 -3.03
N ARG A 76 -2.70 -7.69 -2.11
CA ARG A 76 -4.15 -7.63 -2.27
C ARG A 76 -4.64 -6.33 -2.92
N LEU A 77 -3.78 -5.34 -3.04
CA LEU A 77 -4.14 -4.04 -3.59
C LEU A 77 -3.86 -4.01 -5.09
N GLU A 78 -4.80 -3.49 -5.84
CA GLU A 78 -4.68 -3.40 -7.30
C GLU A 78 -3.71 -2.29 -7.72
N THR A 79 -3.72 -1.19 -6.99
CA THR A 79 -2.85 -0.05 -7.22
C THR A 79 -1.99 0.20 -5.99
N VAL A 80 -0.68 0.19 -6.17
CA VAL A 80 0.32 0.47 -5.13
C VAL A 80 1.28 1.52 -5.66
N LEU A 81 1.28 2.69 -5.06
CA LEU A 81 2.08 3.83 -5.50
C LEU A 81 3.15 4.16 -4.47
N TYR A 82 4.31 4.54 -4.95
CA TYR A 82 5.41 5.01 -4.11
C TYR A 82 5.53 6.53 -4.23
N ALA A 83 5.34 7.21 -3.10
CA ALA A 83 5.56 8.64 -3.05
C ALA A 83 7.07 8.93 -3.07
N GLU A 84 7.51 9.70 -4.03
CA GLU A 84 8.92 10.03 -4.25
C GLU A 84 9.09 11.52 -4.49
N ILE A 85 10.33 11.97 -4.32
CA ILE A 85 10.76 13.32 -4.71
C ILE A 85 11.75 13.15 -5.85
N ILE A 86 11.46 13.75 -6.97
CA ILE A 86 12.37 13.76 -8.12
C ILE A 86 12.86 15.17 -8.43
N ASP A 87 14.06 15.26 -8.98
CA ASP A 87 14.60 16.52 -9.48
C ASP A 87 14.18 16.72 -10.93
N SER A 88 13.48 17.81 -11.20
CA SER A 88 13.06 18.21 -12.55
C SER A 88 13.37 19.68 -12.77
N ASP A 89 14.19 19.98 -13.75
CA ASP A 89 14.58 21.35 -14.12
C ASP A 89 15.07 22.21 -12.92
N SER A 90 15.96 21.64 -12.11
CA SER A 90 16.51 22.25 -10.88
C SER A 90 15.50 22.50 -9.76
N LYS A 91 14.29 21.92 -9.88
CA LYS A 91 13.24 21.96 -8.86
C LYS A 91 12.91 20.56 -8.36
N LYS A 92 12.59 20.45 -7.08
CA LYS A 92 12.08 19.20 -6.52
C LYS A 92 10.60 19.06 -6.81
N LYS A 93 10.21 17.91 -7.34
CA LYS A 93 8.82 17.55 -7.61
C LYS A 93 8.39 16.39 -6.73
N TYR A 94 7.23 16.52 -6.12
CA TYR A 94 6.59 15.41 -5.42
C TYR A 94 5.73 14.62 -6.40
N VAL A 95 6.00 13.32 -6.51
CA VAL A 95 5.34 12.45 -7.49
C VAL A 95 4.92 11.13 -6.86
N PHE A 96 3.98 10.45 -7.50
CA PHE A 96 3.71 9.04 -7.27
C PHE A 96 4.35 8.23 -8.39
N ARG A 97 5.20 7.29 -8.03
CA ARG A 97 5.72 6.31 -8.97
C ARG A 97 4.74 5.15 -9.09
N THR A 98 4.38 4.83 -10.32
CA THR A 98 3.34 3.86 -10.67
C THR A 98 3.91 2.54 -11.19
N GLU A 99 5.17 2.51 -11.56
CA GLU A 99 5.82 1.34 -12.14
C GLU A 99 6.85 0.73 -11.20
N ASN A 100 6.95 -0.59 -11.26
CA ASN A 100 7.92 -1.36 -10.51
C ASN A 100 9.32 -1.19 -11.11
N LYS A 101 10.32 -0.94 -10.27
CA LYS A 101 11.74 -0.86 -10.67
C LYS A 101 12.50 -2.18 -10.49
N GLY A 102 11.79 -3.28 -10.24
CA GLY A 102 12.36 -4.62 -10.08
C GLY A 102 12.49 -5.10 -8.65
N LEU A 103 12.67 -4.20 -7.69
CA LEU A 103 12.89 -4.53 -6.28
C LEU A 103 11.89 -3.84 -5.35
N ASP A 104 10.68 -3.62 -5.80
CA ASP A 104 9.60 -3.02 -5.01
C ASP A 104 8.24 -3.63 -5.40
N THR A 105 7.16 -3.05 -4.89
CA THR A 105 5.81 -3.55 -5.09
C THR A 105 4.91 -2.56 -5.82
N ALA A 106 5.47 -1.51 -6.42
CA ALA A 106 4.70 -0.52 -7.16
C ALA A 106 3.98 -1.15 -8.35
N ARG A 107 2.73 -0.79 -8.53
CA ARG A 107 1.90 -1.25 -9.65
C ARG A 107 0.66 -0.38 -9.83
N ALA A 108 0.16 -0.35 -11.04
CA ALA A 108 -1.09 0.32 -11.40
C ALA A 108 -1.73 -0.42 -12.58
N PRO A 109 -2.99 -0.15 -12.92
CA PRO A 109 -3.60 -0.73 -14.11
C PRO A 109 -2.76 -0.47 -15.36
N MET A 110 -2.59 -1.52 -16.17
CA MET A 110 -1.71 -1.48 -17.34
C MET A 110 -2.11 -0.37 -18.31
N GLY A 111 -1.13 0.46 -18.67
CA GLY A 111 -1.31 1.53 -19.65
C GLY A 111 -2.08 2.75 -19.16
N LEU A 112 -2.49 2.77 -17.89
CA LEU A 112 -3.28 3.88 -17.35
C LEU A 112 -2.41 5.11 -17.04
N PHE A 113 -1.26 4.90 -16.40
CA PHE A 113 -0.39 5.97 -15.93
C PHE A 113 0.99 5.93 -16.61
N PRO A 114 1.64 7.10 -16.80
CA PRO A 114 3.08 7.13 -17.03
C PRO A 114 3.83 6.68 -15.77
N GLU A 115 5.13 6.47 -15.85
CA GLU A 115 5.98 6.04 -14.72
C GLU A 115 5.80 6.91 -13.48
N TYR A 116 5.68 8.24 -13.67
CA TYR A 116 5.47 9.21 -12.61
C TYR A 116 4.24 10.04 -12.89
N ILE A 117 3.43 10.25 -11.88
CA ILE A 117 2.30 11.19 -11.89
C ILE A 117 2.49 12.19 -10.76
N GLU A 118 1.91 13.37 -10.90
CA GLU A 118 1.95 14.37 -9.84
C GLU A 118 1.32 13.81 -8.56
N SER A 119 1.90 14.16 -7.41
CA SER A 119 1.41 13.72 -6.08
C SER A 119 0.14 14.47 -5.70
N ASP A 120 -0.93 14.20 -6.42
CA ASP A 120 -2.25 14.80 -6.25
C ASP A 120 -3.34 13.71 -6.33
N TYR A 121 -4.07 13.52 -5.24
CA TYR A 121 -5.13 12.52 -5.17
C TYR A 121 -6.27 12.82 -6.13
N GLN A 122 -6.54 14.07 -6.46
CA GLN A 122 -7.59 14.42 -7.40
C GLN A 122 -7.26 13.93 -8.80
N ILE A 123 -6.02 14.08 -9.22
CA ILE A 123 -5.53 13.58 -10.51
C ILE A 123 -5.62 12.05 -10.53
N LEU A 124 -5.13 11.40 -9.48
CA LEU A 124 -5.17 9.96 -9.34
C LEU A 124 -6.61 9.41 -9.44
N ILE A 125 -7.53 9.95 -8.67
CA ILE A 125 -8.91 9.50 -8.63
C ILE A 125 -9.61 9.77 -9.97
N THR A 126 -9.36 10.90 -10.60
CA THR A 126 -9.94 11.24 -11.90
C THR A 126 -9.54 10.24 -12.98
N GLU A 127 -8.27 9.85 -13.04
CA GLU A 127 -7.80 8.88 -14.01
C GLU A 127 -8.31 7.46 -13.71
N LEU A 128 -8.38 7.06 -12.44
CA LEU A 128 -8.97 5.78 -12.05
C LEU A 128 -10.46 5.72 -12.38
N ASP A 129 -11.20 6.80 -12.15
CA ASP A 129 -12.62 6.88 -12.52
C ASP A 129 -12.84 6.69 -14.03
N LYS A 130 -12.02 7.32 -14.86
CA LYS A 130 -12.09 7.14 -16.30
C LYS A 130 -11.81 5.68 -16.70
N TYR A 131 -10.86 5.04 -16.04
CA TYR A 131 -10.49 3.66 -16.32
C TYR A 131 -11.60 2.68 -15.95
N TYR A 132 -12.17 2.81 -14.74
CA TYR A 132 -13.18 1.88 -14.23
C TYR A 132 -14.59 2.14 -14.74
N ASN A 133 -14.90 3.35 -15.17
CA ASN A 133 -16.22 3.75 -15.65
C ASN A 133 -16.27 4.01 -17.17
N ALA A 134 -15.25 3.56 -17.86
CA ALA A 134 -15.19 3.68 -19.31
C ALA A 134 -16.15 2.71 -20.01
#